data_983e97106a2a3e0d86d47515f121e3af
#
_entry.id   983e97106a2a3e0d86d47515f121e3af
#
_cell.length_a   1.000
_cell.length_b   1.000
_cell.length_c   1.000
_cell.angle_alpha   90.00
_cell.angle_beta   90.00
_cell.angle_gamma   90.00
#
_symmetry.space_group_name_H-M   'P 1'
#
loop_
_entity.id
_entity.type
_entity.pdbx_description
1 polymer ?
#
loop_
_entity_poly.entity_id
_entity_poly.type
_entity_poly.pdbx_seq_one_letter_code
_entity_poly.pdbx_strand_id
1 'polypeptide(L)'
;FVSLIGLAFVYEVIISKPDLPSILLHSVKPILNKESALIAVGIIGATVMPHALFVHSWLIKNKVINADFGDKLKILKYHRIDNVVSLTIAGFINAAMLVMAAAAFYHVTEVATLNEAHRTLIPLFGNFAAFVFALALLAAGISSSVTGTLSGQAVMDGLTGFRISMWVRRLVTRFINVIPLTIAILLGIEP
;
A
#
# COMPACT_ATOMS: atom_id res chain seq x y z
N PHE A 1 -5.38 -2.60 -11.09
CA PHE A 1 -5.77 -2.34 -9.69
C PHE A 1 -5.21 -1.00 -9.19
N VAL A 2 -3.90 -0.77 -9.23
CA VAL A 2 -3.26 0.47 -8.73
C VAL A 2 -3.86 1.72 -9.39
N SER A 3 -4.09 1.70 -10.71
CA SER A 3 -4.72 2.82 -11.42
C SER A 3 -6.15 3.09 -10.95
N LEU A 4 -6.92 2.05 -10.66
CA LEU A 4 -8.28 2.17 -10.14
C LEU A 4 -8.27 2.79 -8.73
N ILE A 5 -7.38 2.33 -7.87
CA ILE A 5 -7.18 2.89 -6.53
C ILE A 5 -6.79 4.36 -6.63
N GLY A 6 -5.82 4.69 -7.49
CA GLY A 6 -5.38 6.07 -7.70
C GLY A 6 -6.51 6.99 -8.17
N LEU A 7 -7.31 6.55 -9.14
CA LEU A 7 -8.47 7.31 -9.62
C LEU A 7 -9.54 7.49 -8.54
N ALA A 8 -9.80 6.45 -7.73
CA ALA A 8 -10.74 6.54 -6.62
C ALA A 8 -10.32 7.61 -5.60
N PHE A 9 -9.05 7.59 -5.16
CA PHE A 9 -8.56 8.58 -4.20
C PHE A 9 -8.46 10.00 -4.78
N VAL A 10 -8.11 10.15 -6.06
CA VAL A 10 -8.17 11.48 -6.72
C VAL A 10 -9.60 12.01 -6.74
N TYR A 11 -10.58 11.17 -7.05
CA TYR A 11 -11.98 11.53 -7.00
C TYR A 11 -12.42 11.97 -5.60
N GLU A 12 -12.04 11.21 -4.56
CA GLU A 12 -12.36 11.52 -3.16
C GLU A 12 -11.70 12.82 -2.69
N VAL A 13 -10.45 13.09 -3.08
CA VAL A 13 -9.77 14.38 -2.79
C VAL A 13 -10.50 15.55 -3.43
N ILE A 14 -10.98 15.42 -4.68
CA ILE A 14 -11.72 16.50 -5.37
C ILE A 14 -13.02 16.80 -4.62
N ILE A 15 -13.75 15.77 -4.16
CA ILE A 15 -15.01 15.96 -3.46
C ILE A 15 -14.80 16.50 -2.04
N SER A 16 -13.74 16.09 -1.36
CA SER A 16 -13.44 16.52 0.01
C SER A 16 -13.06 18.00 0.12
N LYS A 17 -12.76 18.66 -1.01
CA LYS A 17 -12.39 20.10 -1.08
C LYS A 17 -11.38 20.51 -0.01
N PRO A 18 -10.20 19.89 0.03
CA PRO A 18 -9.22 20.14 1.07
C PRO A 18 -8.70 21.59 1.04
N ASP A 19 -8.35 22.14 2.19
CA ASP A 19 -7.71 23.45 2.30
C ASP A 19 -6.25 23.38 1.83
N LEU A 20 -6.01 23.69 0.56
CA LEU A 20 -4.70 23.66 -0.06
C LEU A 20 -3.65 24.53 0.63
N PRO A 21 -3.94 25.78 1.05
CA PRO A 21 -3.01 26.60 1.82
C PRO A 21 -2.52 25.92 3.10
N SER A 22 -3.42 25.34 3.87
CA SER A 22 -3.08 24.61 5.10
C SER A 22 -2.23 23.36 4.81
N ILE A 23 -2.53 22.61 3.75
CA ILE A 23 -1.72 21.47 3.34
C ILE A 23 -0.29 21.89 3.02
N LEU A 24 -0.11 22.91 2.20
CA LEU A 24 1.22 23.43 1.83
C LEU A 24 1.98 23.93 3.04
N LEU A 25 1.31 24.67 3.93
CA LEU A 25 1.94 25.22 5.13
C LEU A 25 2.45 24.08 6.04
N HIS A 26 1.61 23.08 6.33
CA HIS A 26 1.99 21.99 7.23
C HIS A 26 2.93 20.95 6.58
N SER A 27 2.98 20.88 5.26
CA SER A 27 4.00 20.09 4.55
C SER A 27 5.41 20.66 4.75
N VAL A 28 5.54 22.00 4.89
CA VAL A 28 6.83 22.67 5.11
C VAL A 28 7.12 22.87 6.60
N LYS A 29 6.09 23.09 7.41
CA LYS A 29 6.19 23.29 8.87
C LYS A 29 5.35 22.24 9.60
N PRO A 30 5.84 21.00 9.70
CA PRO A 30 5.11 19.95 10.41
C PRO A 30 5.04 20.26 11.91
N ILE A 31 3.88 20.04 12.51
CA ILE A 31 3.69 20.12 13.96
C ILE A 31 4.05 18.75 14.53
N LEU A 32 5.20 18.68 15.22
CA LEU A 32 5.68 17.47 15.85
C LEU A 32 5.37 17.47 17.34
N ASN A 33 4.38 16.69 17.75
CA ASN A 33 4.11 16.30 19.12
C ASN A 33 4.26 14.77 19.27
N LYS A 34 4.12 14.24 20.47
CA LYS A 34 4.25 12.79 20.71
C LYS A 34 3.25 11.97 19.89
N GLU A 35 2.03 12.43 19.78
CA GLU A 35 0.95 11.72 19.07
C GLU A 35 1.19 11.74 17.57
N SER A 36 1.46 12.91 16.98
CA SER A 36 1.74 13.03 15.55
C SER A 36 3.00 12.27 15.13
N ALA A 37 4.03 12.24 15.98
CA ALA A 37 5.25 11.48 15.73
C ALA A 37 4.96 9.97 15.72
N LEU A 38 4.14 9.47 16.65
CA LEU A 38 3.77 8.06 16.73
C LEU A 38 2.95 7.61 15.51
N ILE A 39 1.98 8.44 15.09
CA ILE A 39 1.21 8.21 13.87
C ILE A 39 2.12 8.24 12.63
N ALA A 40 3.04 9.20 12.53
CA ALA A 40 3.98 9.30 11.42
C ALA A 40 4.87 8.05 11.32
N VAL A 41 5.40 7.55 12.44
CA VAL A 41 6.17 6.30 12.49
C VAL A 41 5.32 5.11 12.06
N GLY A 42 4.05 5.04 12.50
CA GLY A 42 3.10 4.02 12.07
C GLY A 42 2.86 4.04 10.55
N ILE A 43 2.65 5.22 9.97
CA ILE A 43 2.46 5.39 8.51
C ILE A 43 3.73 4.98 7.74
N ILE A 44 4.91 5.39 8.20
CA ILE A 44 6.18 4.97 7.59
C ILE A 44 6.33 3.44 7.65
N GLY A 45 6.06 2.84 8.82
CA GLY A 45 6.13 1.39 9.00
C GLY A 45 5.15 0.62 8.11
N ALA A 46 3.94 1.14 7.92
CA ALA A 46 2.94 0.56 7.03
C ALA A 46 3.33 0.70 5.54
N THR A 47 4.05 1.76 5.18
CA THR A 47 4.43 2.04 3.79
C THR A 47 5.68 1.29 3.36
N VAL A 48 6.67 1.19 4.25
CA VAL A 48 7.96 0.52 3.96
C VAL A 48 7.81 -0.98 4.15
N MET A 49 7.72 -1.71 3.05
CA MET A 49 7.62 -3.18 3.03
C MET A 49 8.98 -3.81 2.72
N PRO A 50 9.75 -4.31 3.72
CA PRO A 50 11.06 -4.93 3.48
C PRO A 50 10.99 -6.12 2.50
N HIS A 51 9.92 -6.90 2.55
CA HIS A 51 9.72 -8.04 1.66
C HIS A 51 9.51 -7.63 0.19
N ALA A 52 9.07 -6.42 -0.10
CA ALA A 52 8.98 -5.92 -1.48
C ALA A 52 10.36 -5.79 -2.14
N LEU A 53 11.40 -5.45 -1.37
CA LEU A 53 12.79 -5.39 -1.86
C LEU A 53 13.26 -6.76 -2.36
N PHE A 54 12.92 -7.84 -1.65
CA PHE A 54 13.24 -9.21 -2.06
C PHE A 54 12.53 -9.59 -3.36
N VAL A 55 11.25 -9.21 -3.53
CA VAL A 55 10.50 -9.45 -4.77
C VAL A 55 11.15 -8.73 -5.94
N HIS A 56 11.47 -7.45 -5.78
CA HIS A 56 12.11 -6.67 -6.83
C HIS A 56 13.46 -7.27 -7.25
N SER A 57 14.29 -7.64 -6.29
CA SER A 57 15.58 -8.29 -6.55
C SER A 57 15.40 -9.64 -7.27
N TRP A 58 14.43 -10.43 -6.82
CA TRP A 58 14.13 -11.75 -7.41
C TRP A 58 13.62 -11.64 -8.85
N LEU A 59 12.75 -10.67 -9.15
CA LEU A 59 12.23 -10.43 -10.49
C LEU A 59 13.30 -9.96 -11.48
N ILE A 60 14.27 -9.17 -11.02
CA ILE A 60 15.35 -8.64 -11.85
C ILE A 60 16.42 -9.70 -12.11
N LYS A 61 16.72 -10.54 -11.13
CA LYS A 61 17.75 -11.57 -11.20
C LYS A 61 17.63 -12.38 -12.51
N ASN A 62 16.45 -12.84 -12.84
CA ASN A 62 16.22 -13.67 -14.02
C ASN A 62 16.39 -12.90 -15.36
N LYS A 63 16.21 -11.57 -15.36
CA LYS A 63 16.43 -10.73 -16.55
C LYS A 63 17.90 -10.43 -16.81
N VAL A 64 18.72 -10.39 -15.77
CA VAL A 64 20.11 -9.94 -15.84
C VAL A 64 21.10 -11.08 -16.06
N ILE A 65 20.78 -12.31 -15.63
CA ILE A 65 21.72 -13.45 -15.64
C ILE A 65 22.23 -13.77 -17.06
N ASN A 66 21.38 -13.69 -18.08
CA ASN A 66 21.68 -14.06 -19.46
C ASN A 66 21.96 -12.86 -20.39
N ALA A 67 22.06 -11.64 -19.84
CA ALA A 67 22.26 -10.44 -20.65
C ALA A 67 23.75 -10.12 -20.84
N ASP A 68 24.12 -9.63 -22.02
CA ASP A 68 25.44 -9.11 -22.27
C ASP A 68 25.71 -7.78 -21.53
N PHE A 69 26.96 -7.36 -21.37
CA PHE A 69 27.28 -6.18 -20.53
C PHE A 69 26.56 -4.90 -21.00
N GLY A 70 26.50 -4.68 -22.32
CA GLY A 70 25.78 -3.53 -22.89
C GLY A 70 24.25 -3.56 -22.60
N ASP A 71 23.66 -4.73 -22.59
CA ASP A 71 22.24 -4.91 -22.28
C ASP A 71 21.97 -4.78 -20.78
N LYS A 72 22.89 -5.18 -19.93
CA LYS A 72 22.79 -4.95 -18.47
C LYS A 72 22.71 -3.47 -18.14
N LEU A 73 23.49 -2.61 -18.78
CA LEU A 73 23.43 -1.16 -18.58
C LEU A 73 22.10 -0.57 -19.04
N LYS A 74 21.55 -1.03 -20.17
CA LYS A 74 20.21 -0.62 -20.64
C LYS A 74 19.13 -1.06 -19.67
N ILE A 75 19.14 -2.30 -19.22
CA ILE A 75 18.20 -2.84 -18.25
C ILE A 75 18.24 -2.01 -16.95
N LEU A 76 19.43 -1.69 -16.45
CA LEU A 76 19.60 -0.87 -15.25
C LEU A 76 19.04 0.54 -15.43
N LYS A 77 19.27 1.18 -16.58
CA LYS A 77 18.73 2.51 -16.89
C LYS A 77 17.20 2.51 -16.92
N TYR A 78 16.59 1.58 -17.65
CA TYR A 78 15.13 1.49 -17.73
C TYR A 78 14.50 1.14 -16.39
N HIS A 79 15.13 0.24 -15.63
CA HIS A 79 14.66 -0.12 -14.30
C HIS A 79 14.72 1.06 -13.31
N ARG A 80 15.75 1.91 -13.39
CA ARG A 80 15.83 3.14 -12.60
C ARG A 80 14.69 4.10 -12.95
N ILE A 81 14.42 4.30 -14.23
CA ILE A 81 13.32 5.16 -14.69
C ILE A 81 11.98 4.60 -14.21
N ASP A 82 11.74 3.31 -14.39
CA ASP A 82 10.53 2.63 -13.96
C ASP A 82 10.30 2.79 -12.45
N ASN A 83 11.33 2.56 -11.63
CA ASN A 83 11.25 2.74 -10.19
C ASN A 83 10.93 4.19 -9.80
N VAL A 84 11.61 5.18 -10.39
CA VAL A 84 11.36 6.59 -10.07
C VAL A 84 9.94 6.98 -10.42
N VAL A 85 9.46 6.61 -11.62
CA VAL A 85 8.11 6.93 -12.07
C VAL A 85 7.06 6.23 -11.20
N SER A 86 7.21 4.93 -10.98
CA SER A 86 6.24 4.14 -10.20
C SER A 86 6.17 4.58 -8.74
N LEU A 87 7.31 4.82 -8.10
CA LEU A 87 7.35 5.29 -6.71
C LEU A 87 6.84 6.72 -6.56
N THR A 88 7.06 7.58 -7.56
CA THR A 88 6.50 8.93 -7.55
C THR A 88 4.97 8.89 -7.65
N ILE A 89 4.42 8.09 -8.55
CA ILE A 89 2.97 7.88 -8.65
C ILE A 89 2.40 7.32 -7.35
N ALA A 90 3.03 6.30 -6.77
CA ALA A 90 2.61 5.72 -5.50
C ALA A 90 2.67 6.76 -4.36
N GLY A 91 3.69 7.61 -4.33
CA GLY A 91 3.81 8.72 -3.38
C GLY A 91 2.66 9.72 -3.49
N PHE A 92 2.26 10.08 -4.71
CA PHE A 92 1.08 10.95 -4.93
C PHE A 92 -0.22 10.29 -4.46
N ILE A 93 -0.41 9.00 -4.70
CA ILE A 93 -1.59 8.26 -4.22
C ILE A 93 -1.61 8.26 -2.69
N ASN A 94 -0.50 7.97 -2.03
CA ASN A 94 -0.40 8.01 -0.57
C ASN A 94 -0.68 9.42 0.00
N ALA A 95 -0.14 10.46 -0.64
CA ALA A 95 -0.43 11.84 -0.26
C ALA A 95 -1.93 12.17 -0.43
N ALA A 96 -2.55 11.71 -1.52
CA ALA A 96 -3.99 11.89 -1.74
C ALA A 96 -4.82 11.22 -0.64
N MET A 97 -4.46 10.00 -0.22
CA MET A 97 -5.12 9.31 0.90
C MET A 97 -5.04 10.11 2.20
N LEU A 98 -3.85 10.64 2.55
CA LEU A 98 -3.66 11.45 3.75
C LEU A 98 -4.46 12.76 3.69
N VAL A 99 -4.45 13.43 2.55
CA VAL A 99 -5.19 14.68 2.33
C VAL A 99 -6.69 14.45 2.43
N MET A 100 -7.20 13.39 1.82
CA MET A 100 -8.61 13.02 1.89
C MET A 100 -9.01 12.68 3.34
N ALA A 101 -8.22 11.88 4.03
CA ALA A 101 -8.48 11.52 5.42
C ALA A 101 -8.48 12.76 6.33
N ALA A 102 -7.52 13.66 6.16
CA ALA A 102 -7.50 14.92 6.91
C ALA A 102 -8.73 15.78 6.61
N ALA A 103 -9.13 15.93 5.35
CA ALA A 103 -10.28 16.74 4.99
C ALA A 103 -11.60 16.12 5.45
N ALA A 104 -11.72 14.78 5.46
CA ALA A 104 -12.94 14.08 5.83
C ALA A 104 -13.11 13.94 7.35
N PHE A 105 -12.03 13.69 8.10
CA PHE A 105 -12.12 13.23 9.49
C PHE A 105 -11.56 14.22 10.53
N TYR A 106 -10.91 15.32 10.12
CA TYR A 106 -10.26 16.26 11.04
C TYR A 106 -11.20 16.83 12.12
N HIS A 107 -12.48 17.02 11.80
CA HIS A 107 -13.49 17.55 12.71
C HIS A 107 -14.46 16.49 13.27
N VAL A 108 -14.23 15.22 12.97
CA VAL A 108 -15.05 14.11 13.41
C VAL A 108 -14.31 13.35 14.51
N THR A 109 -15.04 12.70 15.40
CA THR A 109 -14.51 11.80 16.45
C THR A 109 -13.52 10.80 15.84
N GLU A 110 -12.56 10.34 16.64
CA GLU A 110 -11.54 9.36 16.21
C GLU A 110 -12.16 8.21 15.41
N VAL A 111 -11.68 8.05 14.18
CA VAL A 111 -12.07 6.97 13.29
C VAL A 111 -11.02 5.88 13.45
N ALA A 112 -11.34 4.87 14.26
CA ALA A 112 -10.40 3.81 14.58
C ALA A 112 -10.42 2.64 13.58
N THR A 113 -11.53 2.43 12.88
CA THR A 113 -11.73 1.27 12.01
C THR A 113 -12.11 1.67 10.57
N LEU A 114 -11.78 0.80 9.59
CA LEU A 114 -12.17 0.98 8.19
C LEU A 114 -13.70 1.02 8.01
N ASN A 115 -14.43 0.32 8.85
CA ASN A 115 -15.89 0.29 8.82
C ASN A 115 -16.47 1.64 9.28
N GLU A 116 -15.90 2.25 10.31
CA GLU A 116 -16.26 3.60 10.75
C GLU A 116 -15.93 4.63 9.67
N ALA A 117 -14.73 4.53 9.05
CA ALA A 117 -14.37 5.40 7.94
C ALA A 117 -15.42 5.33 6.81
N HIS A 118 -15.80 4.12 6.39
CA HIS A 118 -16.83 3.94 5.36
C HIS A 118 -18.18 4.55 5.77
N ARG A 119 -18.63 4.32 7.00
CA ARG A 119 -19.90 4.88 7.51
C ARG A 119 -19.86 6.40 7.62
N THR A 120 -18.73 6.97 7.98
CA THR A 120 -18.54 8.42 8.10
C THR A 120 -18.52 9.11 6.73
N LEU A 121 -18.06 8.44 5.68
CA LEU A 121 -18.07 8.98 4.32
C LEU A 121 -19.50 9.16 3.76
N ILE A 122 -20.45 8.32 4.17
CA ILE A 122 -21.85 8.39 3.68
C ILE A 122 -22.48 9.76 3.96
N PRO A 123 -22.55 10.27 5.20
CA PRO A 123 -23.14 11.56 5.49
C PRO A 123 -22.33 12.76 4.97
N LEU A 124 -21.01 12.61 4.78
CA LEU A 124 -20.13 13.69 4.34
C LEU A 124 -20.12 13.87 2.82
N PHE A 125 -20.04 12.77 2.06
CA PHE A 125 -19.83 12.81 0.62
C PHE A 125 -20.83 11.97 -0.19
N GLY A 126 -21.80 11.34 0.48
CA GLY A 126 -22.85 10.54 -0.12
C GLY A 126 -22.47 9.08 -0.37
N ASN A 127 -23.49 8.29 -0.72
CA ASN A 127 -23.36 6.83 -0.92
C ASN A 127 -22.39 6.46 -2.03
N PHE A 128 -22.24 7.30 -3.06
CA PHE A 128 -21.35 7.01 -4.19
C PHE A 128 -19.89 7.09 -3.77
N ALA A 129 -19.49 8.08 -2.97
CA ALA A 129 -18.12 8.16 -2.44
C ALA A 129 -17.79 6.97 -1.52
N ALA A 130 -18.71 6.59 -0.63
CA ALA A 130 -18.54 5.41 0.20
C ALA A 130 -18.42 4.12 -0.62
N PHE A 131 -19.16 3.99 -1.70
CA PHE A 131 -19.04 2.85 -2.63
C PHE A 131 -17.69 2.84 -3.35
N VAL A 132 -17.22 3.99 -3.85
CA VAL A 132 -15.89 4.13 -4.50
C VAL A 132 -14.78 3.76 -3.51
N PHE A 133 -14.87 4.23 -2.27
CA PHE A 133 -13.93 3.87 -1.21
C PHE A 133 -13.90 2.35 -0.95
N ALA A 134 -15.07 1.70 -0.83
CA ALA A 134 -15.14 0.26 -0.65
C ALA A 134 -14.54 -0.52 -1.83
N LEU A 135 -14.76 -0.08 -3.06
CA LEU A 135 -14.13 -0.67 -4.25
C LEU A 135 -12.61 -0.48 -4.26
N ALA A 136 -12.12 0.69 -3.85
CA ALA A 136 -10.69 0.95 -3.72
C ALA A 136 -10.04 0.03 -2.67
N LEU A 137 -10.67 -0.16 -1.52
CA LEU A 137 -10.23 -1.09 -0.48
C LEU A 137 -10.20 -2.54 -0.99
N LEU A 138 -11.25 -2.98 -1.68
CA LEU A 138 -11.29 -4.32 -2.27
C LEU A 138 -10.15 -4.54 -3.27
N ALA A 139 -9.95 -3.58 -4.17
CA ALA A 139 -8.87 -3.62 -5.15
C ALA A 139 -7.48 -3.63 -4.49
N ALA A 140 -7.30 -2.83 -3.44
CA ALA A 140 -6.07 -2.79 -2.65
C ALA A 140 -5.81 -4.14 -1.96
N GLY A 141 -6.84 -4.73 -1.33
CA GLY A 141 -6.75 -6.03 -0.68
C GLY A 141 -6.35 -7.16 -1.64
N ILE A 142 -6.97 -7.20 -2.82
CA ILE A 142 -6.62 -8.19 -3.86
C ILE A 142 -5.18 -8.00 -4.33
N SER A 143 -4.77 -6.76 -4.61
CA SER A 143 -3.41 -6.42 -5.04
C SER A 143 -2.36 -6.80 -3.98
N SER A 144 -2.62 -6.46 -2.72
CA SER A 144 -1.73 -6.79 -1.60
C SER A 144 -1.62 -8.30 -1.36
N SER A 145 -2.70 -9.05 -1.51
CA SER A 145 -2.69 -10.52 -1.42
C SER A 145 -1.77 -11.16 -2.47
N VAL A 146 -1.79 -10.64 -3.71
CA VAL A 146 -0.89 -11.13 -4.78
C VAL A 146 0.55 -10.80 -4.46
N THR A 147 0.84 -9.55 -4.07
CA THR A 147 2.20 -9.10 -3.74
C THR A 147 2.77 -9.86 -2.54
N GLY A 148 1.97 -10.06 -1.49
CA GLY A 148 2.37 -10.85 -0.31
C GLY A 148 2.70 -12.30 -0.66
N THR A 149 1.92 -12.94 -1.54
CA THR A 149 2.19 -14.30 -2.01
C THR A 149 3.50 -14.36 -2.81
N LEU A 150 3.75 -13.41 -3.72
CA LEU A 150 5.00 -13.34 -4.49
C LEU A 150 6.20 -13.09 -3.59
N SER A 151 6.05 -12.24 -2.57
CA SER A 151 7.10 -11.95 -1.59
C SER A 151 7.50 -13.20 -0.81
N GLY A 152 6.51 -13.96 -0.32
CA GLY A 152 6.76 -15.24 0.33
C GLY A 152 7.49 -16.23 -0.57
N GLN A 153 7.13 -16.28 -1.85
CA GLN A 153 7.82 -17.14 -2.82
C GLN A 153 9.28 -16.71 -3.04
N ALA A 154 9.52 -15.40 -3.19
CA ALA A 154 10.88 -14.86 -3.38
C ALA A 154 11.78 -15.15 -2.19
N VAL A 155 11.25 -14.99 -0.97
CA VAL A 155 11.96 -15.29 0.29
C VAL A 155 12.25 -16.79 0.39
N MET A 156 11.28 -17.65 0.10
CA MET A 156 11.48 -19.10 0.13
C MET A 156 12.54 -19.54 -0.90
N ASP A 157 12.53 -18.99 -2.11
CA ASP A 157 13.54 -19.31 -3.13
C ASP A 157 14.94 -18.83 -2.75
N GLY A 158 15.05 -17.65 -2.11
CA GLY A 158 16.32 -17.04 -1.79
C GLY A 158 16.97 -17.55 -0.53
N LEU A 159 16.20 -17.84 0.52
CA LEU A 159 16.71 -18.16 1.84
C LEU A 159 16.72 -19.66 2.16
N THR A 160 15.71 -20.41 1.71
CA THR A 160 15.60 -21.81 2.12
C THR A 160 16.20 -22.79 1.13
N GLY A 161 16.42 -22.40 -0.13
CA GLY A 161 16.94 -23.27 -1.18
C GLY A 161 16.07 -24.51 -1.47
N PHE A 162 14.90 -24.62 -0.86
CA PHE A 162 14.01 -25.76 -1.06
C PHE A 162 13.39 -25.71 -2.46
N ARG A 163 13.59 -26.78 -3.24
CA ARG A 163 12.95 -26.99 -4.53
C ARG A 163 11.55 -27.58 -4.34
N ILE A 164 10.63 -26.76 -3.85
CA ILE A 164 9.24 -27.13 -3.67
C ILE A 164 8.47 -26.74 -4.94
N SER A 165 7.49 -27.57 -5.36
CA SER A 165 6.66 -27.24 -6.52
C SER A 165 5.92 -25.90 -6.32
N MET A 166 5.72 -25.15 -7.40
CA MET A 166 5.15 -23.79 -7.36
C MET A 166 3.76 -23.76 -6.70
N TRP A 167 2.96 -24.82 -6.85
CA TRP A 167 1.65 -24.95 -6.24
C TRP A 167 1.70 -25.10 -4.72
N VAL A 168 2.55 -26.01 -4.24
CA VAL A 168 2.74 -26.22 -2.79
C VAL A 168 3.26 -24.95 -2.13
N ARG A 169 4.19 -24.26 -2.75
CA ARG A 169 4.73 -22.99 -2.27
C ARG A 169 3.65 -21.92 -2.13
N ARG A 170 2.76 -21.79 -3.13
CA ARG A 170 1.62 -20.86 -3.07
C ARG A 170 0.65 -21.21 -1.95
N LEU A 171 0.35 -22.47 -1.76
CA LEU A 171 -0.50 -22.93 -0.67
C LEU A 171 0.11 -22.62 0.69
N VAL A 172 1.38 -22.97 0.91
CA VAL A 172 2.08 -22.74 2.17
C VAL A 172 2.12 -21.25 2.52
N THR A 173 2.50 -20.37 1.57
CA THR A 173 2.54 -18.92 1.82
C THR A 173 1.16 -18.34 2.13
N ARG A 174 0.11 -18.83 1.50
CA ARG A 174 -1.27 -18.40 1.80
C ARG A 174 -1.72 -18.85 3.17
N PHE A 175 -1.48 -20.10 3.54
CA PHE A 175 -1.86 -20.62 4.85
C PHE A 175 -1.12 -19.93 5.99
N ILE A 176 0.19 -19.65 5.82
CA ILE A 176 0.98 -18.90 6.80
C ILE A 176 0.38 -17.51 7.07
N ASN A 177 -0.19 -16.87 6.05
CA ASN A 177 -0.79 -15.55 6.21
C ASN A 177 -2.25 -15.62 6.74
N VAL A 178 -3.02 -16.61 6.30
CA VAL A 178 -4.45 -16.74 6.66
C VAL A 178 -4.63 -17.24 8.09
N ILE A 179 -3.80 -18.18 8.57
CA ILE A 179 -3.95 -18.76 9.90
C ILE A 179 -3.83 -17.71 11.02
N PRO A 180 -2.79 -16.85 11.08
CA PRO A 180 -2.69 -15.82 12.10
C PRO A 180 -3.84 -14.82 12.05
N LEU A 181 -4.26 -14.43 10.85
CA LEU A 181 -5.40 -13.53 10.65
C LEU A 181 -6.70 -14.14 11.18
N THR A 182 -6.96 -15.40 10.86
CA THR A 182 -8.14 -16.11 11.34
C THR A 182 -8.14 -16.22 12.87
N ILE A 183 -6.99 -16.51 13.46
CA ILE A 183 -6.84 -16.56 14.93
C ILE A 183 -7.09 -15.18 15.54
N ALA A 184 -6.56 -14.10 14.96
CA ALA A 184 -6.77 -12.75 15.45
C ALA A 184 -8.25 -12.37 15.43
N ILE A 185 -8.97 -12.66 14.33
CA ILE A 185 -10.41 -12.41 14.21
C ILE A 185 -11.21 -13.22 15.24
N LEU A 186 -10.87 -14.51 15.44
CA LEU A 186 -11.57 -15.35 16.42
C LEU A 186 -11.32 -14.89 17.87
N LEU A 187 -10.18 -14.26 18.15
CA LEU A 187 -9.85 -13.66 19.44
C LEU A 187 -10.44 -12.25 19.62
N GLY A 188 -11.19 -11.73 18.64
CA GLY A 188 -11.79 -10.40 18.70
C GLY A 188 -10.76 -9.27 18.60
N ILE A 189 -9.56 -9.54 18.10
CA ILE A 189 -8.55 -8.52 17.81
C ILE A 189 -8.95 -7.93 16.44
N GLU A 190 -9.50 -6.71 16.46
CA GLU A 190 -9.79 -6.00 15.22
C GLU A 190 -8.46 -5.62 14.53
N PRO A 191 -8.35 -5.88 13.22
CA PRO A 191 -7.15 -5.59 12.44
C PRO A 191 -6.96 -4.10 12.18
#